data_a09bb1afd104d2e8c18526b75c6e8ab2
#
_entry.id   a09bb1afd104d2e8c18526b75c6e8ab2
#
_cell.length_a   1.000
_cell.length_b   1.000
_cell.length_c   1.000
_cell.angle_alpha   90.00
_cell.angle_beta   90.00
_cell.angle_gamma   90.00
#
_symmetry.space_group_name_H-M   'P 1'
#
loop_
_entity.id
_entity.type
_entity.pdbx_description
1 polymer ?
#
loop_
_entity_poly.entity_id
_entity_poly.type
_entity_poly.pdbx_seq_one_letter_code
_entity_poly.pdbx_strand_id
1 'polypeptide(L)'
;MAETGHREQASRFSSADFWRVPNRLQARLPERLSHSQVMQASDQHDATFSSQRKHKVHIVDLPSHSISMTLGRLDVTEATRLHRHNYETLIYVIQGEGYSRIGDRNVPWCAGDAFYVPVWAEHQHVNTGGGECVYLACENAPMLQNLGGIALREELGPVHA
;
A
#
# COMPACT_ATOMS: atom_id res chain seq x y z
N MET A 1 3.79 24.87 32.27
CA MET A 1 3.83 24.51 30.85
C MET A 1 2.98 23.28 30.68
N ALA A 2 1.81 23.39 30.05
CA ALA A 2 0.87 22.27 29.88
C ALA A 2 1.26 21.52 28.62
N GLU A 3 1.61 20.24 28.74
CA GLU A 3 1.75 19.33 27.64
C GLU A 3 0.36 19.13 26.98
N THR A 4 0.19 19.70 25.79
CA THR A 4 -0.93 19.39 24.93
C THR A 4 -0.67 18.02 24.30
N GLY A 5 -1.07 16.98 25.02
CA GLY A 5 -1.10 15.63 24.45
C GLY A 5 -2.05 15.60 23.26
N HIS A 6 -1.51 15.52 22.05
CA HIS A 6 -2.28 15.16 20.88
C HIS A 6 -2.80 13.74 21.10
N ARG A 7 -4.06 13.60 21.48
CA ARG A 7 -4.76 12.32 21.39
C ARG A 7 -4.79 11.94 19.91
N GLU A 8 -4.08 10.89 19.57
CA GLU A 8 -4.26 10.18 18.31
C GLU A 8 -5.75 9.81 18.19
N GLN A 9 -6.46 10.52 17.34
CA GLN A 9 -7.88 10.27 17.11
C GLN A 9 -7.95 9.02 16.23
N ALA A 10 -8.13 7.86 16.86
CA ALA A 10 -8.41 6.63 16.14
C ALA A 10 -9.64 6.89 15.26
N SER A 11 -9.47 6.84 13.92
CA SER A 11 -10.58 6.97 12.98
C SER A 11 -11.52 5.80 13.18
N ARG A 12 -12.57 6.00 13.95
CA ARG A 12 -13.66 5.03 14.07
C ARG A 12 -14.58 5.23 12.89
N PHE A 13 -14.39 4.44 11.87
CA PHE A 13 -15.31 4.39 10.75
C PHE A 13 -16.57 3.62 11.18
N SER A 14 -17.73 4.27 11.11
CA SER A 14 -19.03 3.69 11.46
C SER A 14 -20.04 3.97 10.36
N SER A 15 -20.84 2.97 10.03
CA SER A 15 -21.95 3.15 9.08
C SER A 15 -23.01 4.14 9.57
N ALA A 16 -23.06 4.46 10.87
CA ALA A 16 -23.92 5.50 11.43
C ALA A 16 -23.53 6.91 10.98
N ASP A 17 -22.30 7.10 10.51
CA ASP A 17 -21.77 8.39 10.03
C ASP A 17 -22.17 8.69 8.57
N PHE A 18 -22.77 7.73 7.88
CA PHE A 18 -23.24 7.93 6.51
C PHE A 18 -24.52 8.77 6.45
N TRP A 19 -24.47 9.83 5.66
CA TRP A 19 -25.65 10.64 5.37
C TRP A 19 -26.64 9.88 4.50
N ARG A 20 -27.93 10.15 4.68
CA ARG A 20 -28.97 9.62 3.77
C ARG A 20 -28.77 10.19 2.38
N VAL A 21 -28.63 9.30 1.41
CA VAL A 21 -28.37 9.64 0.02
C VAL A 21 -29.69 9.97 -0.70
N PRO A 22 -29.76 11.02 -1.52
CA PRO A 22 -30.94 11.30 -2.34
C PRO A 22 -31.20 10.16 -3.35
N ASN A 23 -32.47 9.81 -3.56
CA ASN A 23 -32.89 8.73 -4.48
C ASN A 23 -32.55 8.95 -5.97
N ARG A 24 -31.85 10.05 -6.29
CA ARG A 24 -31.48 10.41 -7.67
C ARG A 24 -30.09 9.93 -8.09
N LEU A 25 -29.28 9.42 -7.17
CA LEU A 25 -27.94 8.94 -7.50
C LEU A 25 -28.03 7.58 -8.19
N GLN A 26 -27.47 7.49 -9.38
CA GLN A 26 -27.37 6.25 -10.15
C GLN A 26 -25.91 5.86 -10.29
N ALA A 27 -25.63 4.57 -10.14
CA ALA A 27 -24.30 4.04 -10.36
C ALA A 27 -23.94 4.14 -11.84
N ARG A 28 -22.69 4.58 -12.11
CA ARG A 28 -22.08 4.49 -13.42
C ARG A 28 -21.21 3.24 -13.42
N LEU A 29 -21.69 2.19 -14.09
CA LEU A 29 -20.94 0.93 -14.14
C LEU A 29 -19.83 1.05 -15.20
N PRO A 30 -18.57 0.81 -14.85
CA PRO A 30 -17.50 0.66 -15.81
C PRO A 30 -17.65 -0.66 -16.58
N GLU A 31 -16.96 -0.78 -17.69
CA GLU A 31 -16.97 -1.99 -18.52
C GLU A 31 -16.43 -3.21 -17.76
N ARG A 32 -15.43 -2.99 -16.87
CA ARG A 32 -14.76 -4.05 -16.11
C ARG A 32 -14.88 -3.82 -14.62
N LEU A 33 -15.34 -4.84 -13.89
CA LEU A 33 -15.51 -4.83 -12.44
C LEU A 33 -14.60 -5.82 -11.70
N SER A 34 -13.85 -6.66 -12.45
CA SER A 34 -12.96 -7.66 -11.85
C SER A 34 -11.63 -7.74 -12.58
N HIS A 35 -10.60 -8.13 -11.86
CA HIS A 35 -9.30 -8.54 -12.37
C HIS A 35 -8.99 -9.93 -11.81
N SER A 36 -9.08 -10.95 -12.65
CA SER A 36 -8.89 -12.34 -12.25
C SER A 36 -7.42 -12.73 -12.29
N GLN A 37 -6.99 -13.60 -11.36
CA GLN A 37 -5.65 -14.20 -11.33
C GLN A 37 -4.51 -13.17 -11.36
N VAL A 38 -4.62 -12.10 -10.59
CA VAL A 38 -3.69 -10.96 -10.58
C VAL A 38 -2.21 -11.39 -10.50
N MET A 39 -1.89 -12.37 -9.67
CA MET A 39 -0.50 -12.84 -9.50
C MET A 39 0.03 -13.69 -10.67
N GLN A 40 -0.85 -14.14 -11.56
CA GLN A 40 -0.49 -14.94 -12.74
C GLN A 40 -0.45 -14.08 -14.00
N ALA A 41 -1.13 -12.95 -14.00
CA ALA A 41 -1.10 -11.99 -15.10
C ALA A 41 0.31 -11.37 -15.14
N SER A 42 1.08 -11.70 -16.18
CA SER A 42 2.35 -11.03 -16.46
C SER A 42 2.13 -10.11 -17.65
N ASP A 43 1.76 -8.89 -17.42
CA ASP A 43 1.80 -7.88 -18.47
C ASP A 43 3.11 -7.08 -18.42
N GLN A 44 3.39 -6.36 -19.49
CA GLN A 44 4.61 -5.55 -19.61
C GLN A 44 4.65 -4.43 -18.55
N HIS A 45 3.50 -3.96 -18.13
CA HIS A 45 3.39 -2.90 -17.13
C HIS A 45 3.85 -3.39 -15.75
N ASP A 46 3.41 -4.57 -15.32
CA ASP A 46 3.85 -5.19 -14.07
C ASP A 46 5.36 -5.45 -14.06
N ALA A 47 5.93 -5.92 -15.17
CA ALA A 47 7.37 -6.12 -15.29
C ALA A 47 8.17 -4.82 -15.18
N THR A 48 7.71 -3.75 -15.81
CA THR A 48 8.33 -2.42 -15.73
C THR A 48 8.24 -1.88 -14.31
N PHE A 49 7.07 -1.96 -13.69
CA PHE A 49 6.84 -1.49 -12.34
C PHE A 49 7.69 -2.27 -11.32
N SER A 50 7.76 -3.59 -11.45
CA SER A 50 8.58 -4.46 -10.60
C SER A 50 10.07 -4.13 -10.72
N SER A 51 10.56 -3.89 -11.94
CA SER A 51 11.95 -3.47 -12.17
C SER A 51 12.30 -2.15 -11.48
N GLN A 52 11.39 -1.18 -11.52
CA GLN A 52 11.57 0.11 -10.84
C GLN A 52 11.57 -0.05 -9.32
N ARG A 53 10.75 -0.95 -8.78
CA ARG A 53 10.60 -1.20 -7.34
C ARG A 53 11.64 -2.16 -6.77
N LYS A 54 12.37 -2.88 -7.62
CA LYS A 54 13.38 -3.91 -7.27
C LYS A 54 12.83 -5.11 -6.51
N HIS A 55 11.54 -5.40 -6.66
CA HIS A 55 10.87 -6.62 -6.20
C HIS A 55 9.65 -6.88 -7.08
N LYS A 56 9.09 -8.10 -7.01
CA LYS A 56 7.93 -8.46 -7.81
C LYS A 56 6.68 -7.74 -7.30
N VAL A 57 6.01 -7.02 -8.18
CA VAL A 57 4.74 -6.34 -7.88
C VAL A 57 3.73 -6.64 -8.98
N HIS A 58 2.53 -7.01 -8.57
CA HIS A 58 1.39 -7.23 -9.46
C HIS A 58 0.35 -6.16 -9.21
N ILE A 59 -0.05 -5.47 -10.27
CA ILE A 59 -1.01 -4.37 -10.17
C ILE A 59 -2.42 -4.94 -10.31
N VAL A 60 -3.29 -4.58 -9.36
CA VAL A 60 -4.73 -4.84 -9.51
C VAL A 60 -5.31 -3.75 -10.42
N ASP A 61 -5.38 -4.07 -11.71
CA ASP A 61 -5.88 -3.15 -12.73
C ASP A 61 -7.42 -3.12 -12.72
N LEU A 62 -7.98 -2.19 -11.96
CA LEU A 62 -9.41 -1.90 -11.86
C LEU A 62 -9.65 -0.39 -11.96
N PRO A 63 -10.80 0.06 -12.46
CA PRO A 63 -11.09 1.47 -12.73
C PRO A 63 -11.40 2.28 -11.47
N SER A 64 -10.57 2.15 -10.44
CA SER A 64 -10.65 2.96 -9.23
C SER A 64 -9.91 4.28 -9.41
N HIS A 65 -10.55 5.39 -9.05
CA HIS A 65 -9.99 6.73 -9.14
C HIS A 65 -9.42 7.25 -7.83
N SER A 66 -9.61 6.52 -6.73
CA SER A 66 -9.23 6.98 -5.40
C SER A 66 -8.22 6.07 -4.71
N ILE A 67 -8.30 4.77 -4.96
CA ILE A 67 -7.50 3.74 -4.29
C ILE A 67 -6.86 2.86 -5.35
N SER A 68 -5.56 2.61 -5.23
CA SER A 68 -4.85 1.54 -5.92
C SER A 68 -4.66 0.33 -5.01
N MET A 69 -4.46 -0.81 -5.62
CA MET A 69 -4.19 -2.05 -4.94
C MET A 69 -3.07 -2.79 -5.70
N THR A 70 -2.07 -3.25 -4.97
CA THR A 70 -0.97 -4.03 -5.52
C THR A 70 -0.67 -5.24 -4.65
N LEU A 71 -0.18 -6.31 -5.26
CA LEU A 71 0.38 -7.46 -4.56
C LEU A 71 1.90 -7.41 -4.70
N GLY A 72 2.58 -7.20 -3.58
CA GLY A 72 4.05 -7.29 -3.51
C GLY A 72 4.49 -8.69 -3.11
N ARG A 73 5.60 -9.13 -3.70
CA ARG A 73 6.24 -10.42 -3.38
C ARG A 73 7.70 -10.18 -3.07
N LEU A 74 8.17 -10.78 -1.97
CA LEU A 74 9.57 -10.78 -1.58
C LEU A 74 10.05 -12.21 -1.47
N ASP A 75 11.08 -12.55 -2.22
CA ASP A 75 11.76 -13.83 -2.08
C ASP A 75 12.48 -13.91 -0.71
N VAL A 76 12.96 -15.08 -0.33
CA VAL A 76 13.68 -15.27 0.94
C VAL A 76 14.86 -14.30 1.03
N THR A 77 14.98 -13.59 2.14
CA THR A 77 15.99 -12.55 2.40
C THR A 77 15.88 -11.27 1.54
N GLU A 78 14.87 -11.18 0.69
CA GLU A 78 14.66 -10.00 -0.13
C GLU A 78 14.06 -8.84 0.68
N ALA A 79 14.38 -7.63 0.25
CA ALA A 79 13.83 -6.41 0.81
C ALA A 79 13.42 -5.43 -0.31
N THR A 80 12.38 -4.64 -0.06
CA THR A 80 12.06 -3.51 -0.94
C THR A 80 13.16 -2.45 -0.86
N ARG A 81 13.22 -1.55 -1.85
CA ARG A 81 14.06 -0.35 -1.70
C ARG A 81 13.55 0.51 -0.55
N LEU A 82 14.47 1.19 0.12
CA LEU A 82 14.09 2.26 1.03
C LEU A 82 13.50 3.42 0.22
N HIS A 83 12.31 3.88 0.60
CA HIS A 83 11.60 4.94 -0.11
C HIS A 83 10.64 5.68 0.81
N ARG A 84 10.06 6.76 0.31
CA ARG A 84 8.98 7.50 0.94
C ARG A 84 8.02 8.07 -0.09
N HIS A 85 6.81 8.38 0.33
CA HIS A 85 5.77 8.95 -0.53
C HIS A 85 4.76 9.77 0.27
N ASN A 86 4.03 10.65 -0.42
CA ASN A 86 3.04 11.53 0.20
C ASN A 86 1.61 10.99 0.20
N TYR A 87 1.44 9.74 -0.11
CA TYR A 87 0.16 9.03 0.00
C TYR A 87 0.24 8.00 1.14
N GLU A 88 -0.93 7.63 1.66
CA GLU A 88 -1.06 6.63 2.70
C GLU A 88 -1.04 5.23 2.11
N THR A 89 -0.49 4.29 2.85
CA THR A 89 -0.51 2.86 2.48
C THR A 89 -0.95 2.03 3.67
N LEU A 90 -1.95 1.17 3.43
CA LEU A 90 -2.31 0.08 4.31
C LEU A 90 -1.81 -1.22 3.71
N ILE A 91 -1.10 -2.01 4.49
CA ILE A 91 -0.58 -3.30 4.08
C ILE A 91 -1.25 -4.41 4.88
N TYR A 92 -1.64 -5.47 4.18
CA TYR A 92 -2.10 -6.72 4.76
C TYR A 92 -1.21 -7.87 4.29
N VAL A 93 -0.62 -8.60 5.22
CA VAL A 93 0.27 -9.72 4.92
C VAL A 93 -0.56 -10.97 4.66
N ILE A 94 -0.47 -11.51 3.44
CA ILE A 94 -1.18 -12.70 3.01
C ILE A 94 -0.39 -13.96 3.39
N GLN A 95 0.94 -13.91 3.22
CA GLN A 95 1.84 -15.05 3.42
C GLN A 95 3.22 -14.57 3.87
N GLY A 96 3.89 -15.36 4.71
CA GLY A 96 5.27 -15.11 5.14
C GLY A 96 5.34 -14.30 6.42
N GLU A 97 6.56 -13.92 6.77
CA GLU A 97 6.89 -13.14 7.97
C GLU A 97 8.10 -12.25 7.73
N GLY A 98 8.18 -11.17 8.49
CA GLY A 98 9.28 -10.23 8.37
C GLY A 98 9.09 -9.01 9.24
N TYR A 99 9.67 -7.90 8.82
CA TYR A 99 9.45 -6.60 9.46
C TYR A 99 9.45 -5.48 8.43
N SER A 100 8.81 -4.37 8.82
CA SER A 100 8.93 -3.11 8.09
C SER A 100 9.67 -2.10 8.96
N ARG A 101 10.73 -1.53 8.42
CA ARG A 101 11.32 -0.32 8.99
C ARG A 101 10.47 0.86 8.54
N ILE A 102 9.90 1.62 9.47
CA ILE A 102 9.08 2.81 9.22
C ILE A 102 9.62 3.94 10.09
N GLY A 103 10.34 4.89 9.48
CA GLY A 103 11.13 5.87 10.20
C GLY A 103 12.18 5.18 11.08
N ASP A 104 12.08 5.41 12.40
CA ASP A 104 12.96 4.84 13.43
C ASP A 104 12.42 3.53 14.05
N ARG A 105 11.25 3.05 13.59
CA ARG A 105 10.59 1.87 14.15
C ARG A 105 10.74 0.64 13.26
N ASN A 106 10.99 -0.50 13.89
CA ASN A 106 10.85 -1.81 13.27
C ASN A 106 9.50 -2.40 13.68
N VAL A 107 8.62 -2.62 12.73
CA VAL A 107 7.29 -3.20 12.90
C VAL A 107 7.34 -4.63 12.40
N PRO A 108 7.41 -5.64 13.28
CA PRO A 108 7.36 -7.04 12.88
C PRO A 108 5.95 -7.40 12.40
N TRP A 109 5.86 -8.34 11.47
CA TRP A 109 4.60 -8.82 10.94
C TRP A 109 4.71 -10.28 10.49
N CYS A 110 3.58 -10.97 10.47
CA CYS A 110 3.40 -12.29 9.88
C CYS A 110 2.08 -12.36 9.12
N ALA A 111 1.83 -13.48 8.45
CA ALA A 111 0.58 -13.72 7.73
C ALA A 111 -0.64 -13.47 8.62
N GLY A 112 -1.58 -12.65 8.13
CA GLY A 112 -2.79 -12.21 8.84
C GLY A 112 -2.68 -10.83 9.48
N ASP A 113 -1.47 -10.27 9.58
CA ASP A 113 -1.27 -8.94 10.14
C ASP A 113 -1.56 -7.82 9.14
N ALA A 114 -1.96 -6.67 9.66
CA ALA A 114 -2.06 -5.43 8.89
C ALA A 114 -1.31 -4.30 9.58
N PHE A 115 -0.69 -3.43 8.79
CA PHE A 115 0.02 -2.26 9.31
C PHE A 115 -0.11 -1.06 8.38
N TYR A 116 0.20 0.10 8.92
CA TYR A 116 0.07 1.40 8.27
C TYR A 116 1.44 2.02 7.99
N VAL A 117 1.60 2.53 6.78
CA VAL A 117 2.74 3.35 6.38
C VAL A 117 2.29 4.81 6.29
N PRO A 118 2.73 5.67 7.23
CA PRO A 118 2.34 7.07 7.26
C PRO A 118 2.88 7.86 6.06
N VAL A 119 2.18 8.94 5.73
CA VAL A 119 2.62 9.92 4.74
C VAL A 119 4.04 10.40 5.05
N TRP A 120 4.90 10.33 4.04
CA TRP A 120 6.29 10.80 4.02
C TRP A 120 7.25 10.09 4.99
N ALA A 121 6.83 9.02 5.67
CA ALA A 121 7.72 8.19 6.45
C ALA A 121 8.64 7.38 5.52
N GLU A 122 9.94 7.42 5.76
CA GLU A 122 10.89 6.53 5.11
C GLU A 122 10.60 5.09 5.52
N HIS A 123 10.48 4.19 4.54
CA HIS A 123 10.15 2.80 4.86
C HIS A 123 10.76 1.79 3.89
N GLN A 124 10.89 0.58 4.41
CA GLN A 124 11.40 -0.60 3.72
C GLN A 124 10.73 -1.85 4.32
N HIS A 125 10.37 -2.81 3.50
CA HIS A 125 9.83 -4.10 3.94
C HIS A 125 10.89 -5.17 3.74
N VAL A 126 11.09 -6.04 4.72
CA VAL A 126 12.15 -7.07 4.73
C VAL A 126 11.51 -8.43 5.03
N ASN A 127 11.70 -9.39 4.15
CA ASN A 127 11.33 -10.77 4.40
C ASN A 127 12.43 -11.46 5.23
N THR A 128 12.06 -11.93 6.43
CA THR A 128 12.97 -12.70 7.32
C THR A 128 12.57 -14.15 7.47
N GLY A 129 11.47 -14.55 6.81
CA GLY A 129 10.99 -15.92 6.83
C GLY A 129 11.80 -16.86 5.94
N GLY A 130 11.56 -18.16 6.12
CA GLY A 130 12.16 -19.20 5.31
C GLY A 130 11.47 -19.46 3.96
N GLY A 131 10.43 -18.69 3.64
CA GLY A 131 9.65 -18.78 2.42
C GLY A 131 9.36 -17.42 1.81
N GLU A 132 8.69 -17.42 0.66
CA GLU A 132 8.23 -16.19 0.00
C GLU A 132 7.23 -15.43 0.89
N CYS A 133 7.36 -14.12 0.93
CA CYS A 133 6.36 -13.23 1.49
C CYS A 133 5.47 -12.67 0.39
N VAL A 134 4.15 -12.62 0.65
CA VAL A 134 3.15 -11.98 -0.20
C VAL A 134 2.32 -11.02 0.64
N TYR A 135 2.20 -9.80 0.19
CA TYR A 135 1.39 -8.78 0.85
C TYR A 135 0.53 -7.99 -0.13
N LEU A 136 -0.60 -7.52 0.35
CA LEU A 136 -1.49 -6.60 -0.34
C LEU A 136 -1.21 -5.19 0.15
N ALA A 137 -0.96 -4.25 -0.75
CA ALA A 137 -0.86 -2.83 -0.45
C ALA A 137 -2.04 -2.07 -1.07
N CYS A 138 -2.74 -1.29 -0.24
CA CYS A 138 -3.80 -0.38 -0.66
C CYS A 138 -3.34 1.06 -0.44
N GLU A 139 -3.40 1.88 -1.48
CA GLU A 139 -2.83 3.23 -1.48
C GLU A 139 -3.83 4.26 -2.03
N ASN A 140 -3.87 5.46 -1.46
CA ASN A 140 -4.69 6.56 -1.99
C ASN A 140 -3.96 7.41 -3.04
N ALA A 141 -2.86 6.92 -3.61
CA ALA A 141 -2.09 7.60 -4.64
C ALA A 141 -2.94 8.05 -5.86
N PRO A 142 -3.89 7.25 -6.39
CA PRO A 142 -4.74 7.68 -7.50
C PRO A 142 -5.58 8.91 -7.18
N MET A 143 -6.05 9.04 -5.95
CA MET A 143 -6.79 10.24 -5.54
C MET A 143 -5.93 11.50 -5.66
N LEU A 144 -4.68 11.45 -5.20
CA LEU A 144 -3.74 12.57 -5.31
C LEU A 144 -3.38 12.88 -6.77
N GLN A 145 -3.23 11.87 -7.61
CA GLN A 145 -2.99 12.06 -9.04
C GLN A 145 -4.16 12.75 -9.73
N ASN A 146 -5.40 12.36 -9.41
CA ASN A 146 -6.60 12.96 -9.98
C ASN A 146 -6.85 14.40 -9.49
N LEU A 147 -6.32 14.78 -8.33
CA LEU A 147 -6.38 16.13 -7.79
C LEU A 147 -5.35 17.12 -8.40
N GLY A 148 -4.59 16.69 -9.41
CA GLY A 148 -3.65 17.56 -10.10
C GLY A 148 -2.23 17.01 -10.23
N GLY A 149 -2.06 15.69 -10.20
CA GLY A 149 -0.77 15.03 -10.38
C GLY A 149 0.17 15.24 -9.20
N ILE A 150 -0.36 15.34 -7.98
CA ILE A 150 0.40 15.66 -6.77
C ILE A 150 0.86 14.42 -5.97
N ALA A 151 0.64 13.19 -6.46
CA ALA A 151 1.24 12.01 -5.84
C ALA A 151 2.75 12.01 -6.08
N LEU A 152 3.52 11.93 -5.00
CA LEU A 152 4.97 11.97 -5.01
C LEU A 152 5.53 10.70 -4.38
N ARG A 153 6.59 10.18 -4.97
CA ARG A 153 7.40 9.09 -4.44
C ARG A 153 8.87 9.36 -4.68
N GLU A 154 9.69 9.08 -3.68
CA GLU A 154 11.14 9.22 -3.73
C GLU A 154 11.79 7.90 -3.33
N GLU A 155 12.67 7.39 -4.18
CA GLU A 155 13.53 6.26 -3.87
C GLU A 155 14.79 6.80 -3.18
N LEU A 156 15.02 6.32 -1.97
CA LEU A 156 16.22 6.63 -1.20
C LEU A 156 17.27 5.55 -1.47
N GLY A 157 18.54 5.90 -1.47
CA GLY A 157 19.63 4.95 -1.76
C GLY A 157 19.59 3.70 -0.87
N PRO A 158 20.42 2.69 -1.15
CA PRO A 158 20.50 1.50 -0.30
C PRO A 158 20.85 1.93 1.13
N VAL A 159 20.05 1.47 2.09
CA VAL A 159 20.47 1.54 3.49
C VAL A 159 21.64 0.60 3.62
N HIS A 160 22.83 1.15 3.78
CA HIS A 160 23.95 0.33 4.22
C HIS A 160 23.59 -0.22 5.60
N ALA A 161 23.46 -1.53 5.68
CA ALA A 161 23.26 -2.26 6.92
C ALA A 161 24.44 -2.06 7.88
#